data_f28b9b5997d8d56bbdbed45bf4f52dae
#
_entry.id   f28b9b5997d8d56bbdbed45bf4f52dae
#
_cell.length_a   1.000
_cell.length_b   1.000
_cell.length_c   1.000
_cell.angle_alpha   90.00
_cell.angle_beta   90.00
_cell.angle_gamma   90.00
#
_symmetry.space_group_name_H-M   'P 1'
#
loop_
_entity.id
_entity.type
_entity.pdbx_description
1 polymer ?
#
loop_
_entity_poly.entity_id
_entity_poly.type
_entity_poly.pdbx_seq_one_letter_code
_entity_poly.pdbx_strand_id
1 'polypeptide(L)'
;MGTIASAMRATTKLGSSVMCTLVLLLLSTAGAAAQNVLAKIPIPATSADGQIVVNKVLNRVYVSAGFSSGGTLTVIDGKTLTVVTTISNSNGVNWDVKNDNFWTGNLAGGQVLTYSGSTNTQISANTVGFCPGETAFDCKKRRFWVGAQCGAGNDPLFVFNADTFALIAGPIATGGTMGPIVVNPLNGKLHVQSGGVSKEVNPNTFAVTSTGLGTVLAADQHKSKLFATSGNNLQIINAATDKVEYTIPLGYTPGSQIAVNNALRHIYLLNPAANKVEVRGITAISSATDVRGQLIGNFVLGTGNTPMGVAADAVRGLVYVVVNNAGSYSLWAIEDTTSVRQCDYVNKGNGNGE
;
A
#
# COMPACT_ATOMS: atom_id res chain seq x y z
N MET A 1 37.78 -64.02 11.95
CA MET A 1 37.33 -62.79 12.64
C MET A 1 37.36 -61.61 11.71
N GLY A 2 36.75 -61.71 10.53
CA GLY A 2 36.86 -60.67 9.51
C GLY A 2 35.53 -60.27 8.81
N THR A 3 34.38 -60.79 9.20
CA THR A 3 33.12 -60.64 8.44
C THR A 3 32.00 -59.90 9.16
N ILE A 4 32.18 -59.50 10.41
CA ILE A 4 31.14 -58.79 11.20
C ILE A 4 31.34 -57.27 11.13
N ALA A 5 32.55 -56.77 10.86
CA ALA A 5 32.83 -55.32 10.83
C ALA A 5 32.32 -54.58 9.55
N SER A 6 31.99 -55.33 8.47
CA SER A 6 31.52 -54.74 7.21
C SER A 6 30.02 -54.53 7.16
N ALA A 7 29.23 -55.25 7.98
CA ALA A 7 27.75 -55.10 7.99
C ALA A 7 27.27 -53.92 8.83
N MET A 8 28.03 -53.46 9.84
CA MET A 8 27.67 -52.33 10.69
C MET A 8 27.91 -50.95 10.05
N ARG A 9 28.75 -50.87 8.99
CA ARG A 9 28.96 -49.58 8.28
C ARG A 9 27.93 -49.30 7.19
N ALA A 10 27.14 -50.26 6.77
CA ALA A 10 26.10 -50.06 5.76
C ALA A 10 24.77 -49.56 6.38
N THR A 11 24.48 -49.89 7.64
CA THR A 11 23.23 -49.49 8.31
C THR A 11 23.23 -48.04 8.78
N THR A 12 24.40 -47.45 9.05
CA THR A 12 24.50 -46.07 9.48
C THR A 12 24.33 -45.03 8.35
N LYS A 13 24.61 -45.44 7.08
CA LYS A 13 24.41 -44.53 5.93
C LYS A 13 22.98 -44.48 5.41
N LEU A 14 22.18 -45.51 5.58
CA LEU A 14 20.78 -45.52 5.19
C LEU A 14 19.89 -44.74 6.18
N GLY A 15 20.21 -44.77 7.47
CA GLY A 15 19.44 -44.06 8.49
C GLY A 15 19.51 -42.54 8.37
N SER A 16 20.66 -41.99 7.96
CA SER A 16 20.86 -40.55 7.85
C SER A 16 20.14 -39.93 6.64
N SER A 17 20.07 -40.67 5.51
CA SER A 17 19.41 -40.16 4.30
C SER A 17 17.88 -40.21 4.40
N VAL A 18 17.32 -41.25 5.05
CA VAL A 18 15.88 -41.37 5.24
C VAL A 18 15.37 -40.35 6.29
N MET A 19 16.18 -40.10 7.31
CA MET A 19 15.82 -39.10 8.33
C MET A 19 15.89 -37.68 7.80
N CYS A 20 16.83 -37.36 6.91
CA CYS A 20 16.91 -36.05 6.26
C CYS A 20 15.75 -35.84 5.26
N THR A 21 15.31 -36.87 4.56
CA THR A 21 14.17 -36.80 3.63
C THR A 21 12.84 -36.69 4.40
N LEU A 22 12.70 -37.35 5.55
CA LEU A 22 11.51 -37.23 6.40
C LEU A 22 11.40 -35.85 7.07
N VAL A 23 12.52 -35.25 7.48
CA VAL A 23 12.56 -33.91 8.04
C VAL A 23 12.25 -32.86 6.96
N LEU A 24 12.70 -33.03 5.72
CA LEU A 24 12.32 -32.15 4.61
C LEU A 24 10.84 -32.28 4.22
N LEU A 25 10.25 -33.48 4.29
CA LEU A 25 8.80 -33.64 4.05
C LEU A 25 7.94 -33.06 5.15
N LEU A 26 8.40 -33.04 6.40
CA LEU A 26 7.68 -32.43 7.54
C LEU A 26 7.78 -30.89 7.55
N LEU A 27 8.82 -30.32 6.92
CA LEU A 27 8.96 -28.87 6.76
C LEU A 27 8.09 -28.30 5.62
N SER A 28 7.60 -29.14 4.71
CA SER A 28 6.72 -28.69 3.61
C SER A 28 5.23 -28.57 4.03
N THR A 29 4.87 -28.97 5.23
CA THR A 29 3.55 -28.72 5.84
C THR A 29 3.58 -27.59 6.87
N ALA A 30 4.49 -26.60 6.72
CA ALA A 30 4.32 -25.34 7.41
C ALA A 30 2.96 -24.79 6.99
N GLY A 31 1.93 -25.12 7.76
CA GLY A 31 0.56 -24.75 7.53
C GLY A 31 0.50 -23.26 7.26
N ALA A 32 -0.27 -22.86 6.27
CA ALA A 32 -0.64 -21.47 6.08
C ALA A 32 -1.06 -20.96 7.46
N ALA A 33 -0.28 -20.03 8.04
CA ALA A 33 -0.63 -19.43 9.31
C ALA A 33 -2.08 -18.96 9.21
N ALA A 34 -2.91 -19.41 10.13
CA ALA A 34 -4.33 -19.13 10.08
C ALA A 34 -4.51 -17.61 10.05
N GLN A 35 -5.10 -17.11 9.00
CA GLN A 35 -5.44 -15.70 8.86
C GLN A 35 -6.34 -15.29 10.02
N ASN A 36 -5.90 -14.34 10.83
CA ASN A 36 -6.71 -13.80 11.91
C ASN A 36 -7.42 -12.52 11.44
N VAL A 37 -8.69 -12.63 11.09
CA VAL A 37 -9.56 -11.48 10.79
C VAL A 37 -10.12 -10.95 12.09
N LEU A 38 -9.65 -9.80 12.54
CA LEU A 38 -10.05 -9.18 13.80
C LEU A 38 -11.44 -8.53 13.70
N ALA A 39 -11.73 -7.91 12.56
CA ALA A 39 -13.01 -7.25 12.33
C ALA A 39 -13.36 -7.17 10.83
N LYS A 40 -14.66 -7.11 10.55
CA LYS A 40 -15.25 -6.76 9.26
C LYS A 40 -16.20 -5.60 9.49
N ILE A 41 -15.79 -4.41 9.10
CA ILE A 41 -16.48 -3.16 9.41
C ILE A 41 -17.25 -2.73 8.16
N PRO A 42 -18.58 -2.70 8.16
CA PRO A 42 -19.35 -2.18 7.04
C PRO A 42 -18.99 -0.73 6.76
N ILE A 43 -18.77 -0.39 5.49
CA ILE A 43 -18.50 0.98 5.04
C ILE A 43 -19.52 1.38 3.99
N PRO A 44 -20.08 2.61 4.07
CA PRO A 44 -20.99 3.11 3.05
C PRO A 44 -20.16 3.48 1.81
N ALA A 45 -20.04 2.58 0.87
CA ALA A 45 -19.31 2.78 -0.37
C ALA A 45 -20.25 2.67 -1.56
N THR A 46 -20.03 3.49 -2.56
CA THR A 46 -20.79 3.48 -3.82
C THR A 46 -19.95 3.00 -5.00
N SER A 47 -18.64 2.90 -4.84
CA SER A 47 -17.73 2.38 -5.85
C SER A 47 -16.44 1.82 -5.23
N ALA A 48 -15.66 1.15 -6.05
CA ALA A 48 -14.64 0.19 -5.66
C ALA A 48 -13.22 0.74 -5.43
N ASP A 49 -12.93 2.00 -5.74
CA ASP A 49 -11.54 2.50 -5.86
C ASP A 49 -11.10 3.34 -4.66
N GLY A 50 -11.41 2.86 -3.45
CA GLY A 50 -11.15 3.63 -2.23
C GLY A 50 -9.67 3.66 -1.80
N GLN A 51 -9.13 4.85 -1.53
CA GLN A 51 -7.87 5.00 -0.82
C GLN A 51 -8.05 4.72 0.66
N ILE A 52 -7.05 4.04 1.26
CA ILE A 52 -7.00 3.79 2.70
C ILE A 52 -5.73 4.45 3.24
N VAL A 53 -5.87 5.22 4.30
CA VAL A 53 -4.75 5.86 5.00
C VAL A 53 -4.82 5.57 6.49
N VAL A 54 -3.68 5.22 7.08
CA VAL A 54 -3.56 4.94 8.52
C VAL A 54 -2.86 6.10 9.21
N ASN A 55 -3.60 6.80 10.06
CA ASN A 55 -3.06 7.79 11.00
C ASN A 55 -2.56 7.07 12.26
N LYS A 56 -1.26 6.87 12.33
CA LYS A 56 -0.60 6.14 13.43
C LYS A 56 -0.59 6.89 14.75
N VAL A 57 -0.74 8.22 14.72
CA VAL A 57 -0.71 9.07 15.92
C VAL A 57 -2.03 8.97 16.67
N LEU A 58 -3.15 9.14 15.96
CA LEU A 58 -4.48 9.09 16.57
C LEU A 58 -5.11 7.69 16.53
N ASN A 59 -4.41 6.70 15.97
CA ASN A 59 -5.01 5.39 15.72
C ASN A 59 -6.31 5.48 14.90
N ARG A 60 -6.28 6.22 13.80
CA ARG A 60 -7.40 6.37 12.89
C ARG A 60 -7.11 5.68 11.57
N VAL A 61 -8.13 5.08 10.99
CA VAL A 61 -8.10 4.58 9.62
C VAL A 61 -9.12 5.37 8.82
N TYR A 62 -8.65 6.00 7.76
CA TYR A 62 -9.48 6.76 6.84
C TYR A 62 -9.69 5.92 5.60
N VAL A 63 -10.95 5.68 5.23
CA VAL A 63 -11.32 4.90 4.05
C VAL A 63 -12.17 5.78 3.14
N SER A 64 -11.59 6.19 2.03
CA SER A 64 -12.34 6.85 0.96
C SER A 64 -12.99 5.79 0.08
N ALA A 65 -14.28 5.87 -0.07
CA ALA A 65 -15.05 4.92 -0.86
C ALA A 65 -15.57 5.59 -2.14
N GLY A 66 -14.80 5.42 -3.20
CA GLY A 66 -15.21 5.73 -4.56
C GLY A 66 -14.88 7.13 -5.08
N PHE A 67 -14.70 7.19 -6.41
CA PHE A 67 -14.57 8.42 -7.18
C PHE A 67 -15.91 8.73 -7.87
N SER A 68 -16.94 9.02 -7.11
CA SER A 68 -18.27 9.38 -7.62
C SER A 68 -18.78 10.64 -6.97
N SER A 69 -19.75 11.30 -7.58
CA SER A 69 -20.39 12.52 -7.05
C SER A 69 -21.10 12.34 -5.70
N GLY A 70 -20.97 11.21 -5.07
CA GLY A 70 -21.51 10.88 -3.73
C GLY A 70 -20.50 10.13 -2.88
N GLY A 71 -19.19 10.23 -3.20
CA GLY A 71 -18.12 9.57 -2.45
C GLY A 71 -18.19 9.87 -0.95
N THR A 72 -17.81 8.91 -0.14
CA THR A 72 -17.81 9.02 1.32
C THR A 72 -16.42 8.71 1.88
N LEU A 73 -16.04 9.41 2.92
CA LEU A 73 -14.87 9.10 3.73
C LEU A 73 -15.34 8.55 5.08
N THR A 74 -15.02 7.32 5.36
CA THR A 74 -15.30 6.69 6.65
C THR A 74 -14.06 6.80 7.55
N VAL A 75 -14.24 7.37 8.74
CA VAL A 75 -13.22 7.47 9.78
C VAL A 75 -13.46 6.35 10.79
N ILE A 76 -12.46 5.51 10.99
CA ILE A 76 -12.54 4.33 11.85
C ILE A 76 -11.54 4.48 12.99
N ASP A 77 -11.95 4.18 14.21
CA ASP A 77 -11.05 4.01 15.34
C ASP A 77 -10.26 2.71 15.16
N GLY A 78 -8.97 2.82 14.92
CA GLY A 78 -8.16 1.65 14.66
C GLY A 78 -7.92 0.79 15.91
N LYS A 79 -8.16 1.28 17.12
CA LYS A 79 -8.01 0.51 18.35
C LYS A 79 -9.27 -0.34 18.64
N THR A 80 -10.44 0.27 18.53
CA THR A 80 -11.73 -0.41 18.77
C THR A 80 -12.31 -1.06 17.52
N LEU A 81 -11.77 -0.73 16.33
CA LEU A 81 -12.24 -1.19 15.03
C LEU A 81 -13.72 -0.83 14.79
N THR A 82 -14.12 0.36 15.20
CA THR A 82 -15.49 0.90 15.06
C THR A 82 -15.50 2.17 14.24
N VAL A 83 -16.59 2.42 13.53
CA VAL A 83 -16.78 3.69 12.80
C VAL A 83 -16.95 4.84 13.78
N VAL A 84 -16.14 5.89 13.61
CA VAL A 84 -16.21 7.14 14.38
C VAL A 84 -17.19 8.10 13.73
N THR A 85 -17.04 8.30 12.42
CA THR A 85 -17.88 9.19 11.63
C THR A 85 -17.76 8.87 10.14
N THR A 86 -18.69 9.41 9.36
CA THR A 86 -18.65 9.39 7.90
C THR A 86 -18.79 10.81 7.38
N ILE A 87 -17.94 11.19 6.43
CA ILE A 87 -17.92 12.50 5.78
C ILE A 87 -18.37 12.31 4.34
N SER A 88 -19.47 12.95 3.97
CA SER A 88 -20.04 12.88 2.63
C SER A 88 -19.27 13.76 1.63
N ASN A 89 -19.43 13.45 0.34
CA ASN A 89 -18.79 14.17 -0.78
C ASN A 89 -17.26 14.24 -0.64
N SER A 90 -16.65 13.13 -0.24
CA SER A 90 -15.21 13.03 0.00
C SER A 90 -14.60 11.89 -0.81
N ASN A 91 -13.65 12.23 -1.69
CA ASN A 91 -12.96 11.30 -2.59
C ASN A 91 -11.45 11.41 -2.42
N GLY A 92 -10.78 10.26 -2.35
CA GLY A 92 -9.39 10.22 -2.00
C GLY A 92 -9.14 10.69 -0.56
N VAL A 93 -8.04 10.29 0.02
CA VAL A 93 -7.63 10.75 1.34
C VAL A 93 -6.12 10.65 1.51
N ASN A 94 -5.54 11.64 2.16
CA ASN A 94 -4.18 11.54 2.65
C ASN A 94 -4.05 12.31 3.97
N TRP A 95 -3.01 12.00 4.74
CA TRP A 95 -2.82 12.52 6.08
C TRP A 95 -1.49 13.24 6.24
N ASP A 96 -1.55 14.41 6.90
CA ASP A 96 -0.41 15.20 7.30
C ASP A 96 -0.07 14.92 8.76
N VAL A 97 0.98 14.14 8.98
CA VAL A 97 1.44 13.73 10.31
C VAL A 97 1.82 14.89 11.23
N LYS A 98 2.35 15.99 10.67
CA LYS A 98 2.85 17.13 11.44
C LYS A 98 1.72 17.96 12.05
N ASN A 99 0.71 18.27 11.24
CA ASN A 99 -0.39 19.14 11.64
C ASN A 99 -1.63 18.36 12.07
N ASP A 100 -1.58 17.03 12.01
CA ASP A 100 -2.70 16.12 12.27
C ASP A 100 -3.95 16.47 11.44
N ASN A 101 -3.73 16.83 10.19
CA ASN A 101 -4.80 17.13 9.25
C ASN A 101 -4.93 16.04 8.21
N PHE A 102 -6.13 15.75 7.77
CA PHE A 102 -6.34 14.95 6.57
C PHE A 102 -7.01 15.75 5.46
N TRP A 103 -6.69 15.39 4.23
CA TRP A 103 -7.12 16.07 3.03
C TRP A 103 -7.95 15.12 2.16
N THR A 104 -8.99 15.65 1.55
CA THR A 104 -9.86 14.89 0.64
C THR A 104 -10.39 15.80 -0.46
N GLY A 105 -10.85 15.21 -1.55
CA GLY A 105 -11.49 15.92 -2.65
C GLY A 105 -13.01 15.88 -2.54
N ASN A 106 -13.67 17.00 -2.74
CA ASN A 106 -15.10 17.07 -3.01
C ASN A 106 -15.31 17.15 -4.52
N LEU A 107 -15.54 16.02 -5.13
CA LEU A 107 -15.63 15.89 -6.59
C LEU A 107 -16.77 16.72 -7.17
N ALA A 108 -17.96 16.66 -6.57
CA ALA A 108 -19.13 17.41 -7.04
C ALA A 108 -18.99 18.92 -6.85
N GLY A 109 -18.32 19.35 -5.77
CA GLY A 109 -18.09 20.78 -5.47
C GLY A 109 -16.83 21.35 -6.12
N GLY A 110 -16.00 20.54 -6.78
CA GLY A 110 -14.72 20.98 -7.32
C GLY A 110 -13.79 21.57 -6.26
N GLN A 111 -13.77 21.00 -5.06
CA GLN A 111 -13.05 21.55 -3.91
C GLN A 111 -12.08 20.53 -3.32
N VAL A 112 -10.95 21.01 -2.84
CA VAL A 112 -10.04 20.29 -1.97
C VAL A 112 -10.36 20.69 -0.53
N LEU A 113 -10.73 19.71 0.29
CA LEU A 113 -11.15 19.91 1.68
C LEU A 113 -10.06 19.44 2.62
N THR A 114 -9.87 20.17 3.70
CA THR A 114 -8.96 19.81 4.80
C THR A 114 -9.74 19.70 6.09
N TYR A 115 -9.50 18.66 6.85
CA TYR A 115 -10.13 18.37 8.12
C TYR A 115 -9.10 18.20 9.22
N SER A 116 -9.48 18.55 10.45
CA SER A 116 -8.71 18.21 11.64
C SER A 116 -8.81 16.71 11.92
N GLY A 117 -7.68 16.03 12.12
CA GLY A 117 -7.65 14.60 12.43
C GLY A 117 -8.23 14.29 13.81
N SER A 118 -8.06 15.17 14.78
CA SER A 118 -8.55 14.97 16.14
C SER A 118 -10.06 15.15 16.26
N THR A 119 -10.65 16.18 15.58
CA THR A 119 -12.06 16.53 15.72
C THR A 119 -12.93 16.09 14.55
N ASN A 120 -12.33 15.73 13.41
CA ASN A 120 -13.01 15.47 12.14
C ASN A 120 -13.83 16.64 11.60
N THR A 121 -13.51 17.87 12.03
CA THR A 121 -14.16 19.09 11.55
C THR A 121 -13.39 19.68 10.37
N GLN A 122 -14.11 20.23 9.40
CA GLN A 122 -13.50 20.90 8.25
C GLN A 122 -12.83 22.20 8.69
N ILE A 123 -11.58 22.40 8.29
CA ILE A 123 -10.78 23.59 8.60
C ILE A 123 -10.47 24.44 7.38
N SER A 124 -10.51 23.85 6.16
CA SER A 124 -10.30 24.58 4.92
C SER A 124 -11.08 23.97 3.76
N ALA A 125 -11.44 24.80 2.78
CA ALA A 125 -11.98 24.40 1.49
C ALA A 125 -11.38 25.29 0.40
N ASN A 126 -10.74 24.68 -0.59
CA ASN A 126 -10.13 25.37 -1.71
C ASN A 126 -10.80 24.96 -3.02
N THR A 127 -11.45 25.89 -3.70
CA THR A 127 -12.07 25.62 -4.99
C THR A 127 -11.01 25.54 -6.08
N VAL A 128 -11.01 24.44 -6.82
CA VAL A 128 -10.12 24.18 -7.95
C VAL A 128 -10.86 24.11 -9.28
N GLY A 129 -12.20 24.05 -9.24
CA GLY A 129 -13.06 24.02 -10.44
C GLY A 129 -13.01 22.73 -11.24
N PHE A 130 -12.40 21.67 -10.68
CA PHE A 130 -12.27 20.33 -11.26
C PHE A 130 -12.74 19.28 -10.25
N CYS A 131 -12.75 18.02 -10.65
CA CYS A 131 -13.18 16.89 -9.82
C CYS A 131 -12.00 16.33 -9.00
N PRO A 132 -11.60 16.91 -7.86
CA PRO A 132 -10.45 16.42 -7.10
C PRO A 132 -10.74 15.04 -6.52
N GLY A 133 -9.78 14.13 -6.65
CA GLY A 133 -9.92 12.73 -6.23
C GLY A 133 -8.62 12.17 -5.66
N GLU A 134 -7.70 11.72 -6.52
CA GLU A 134 -6.43 11.14 -6.08
C GLU A 134 -5.59 12.12 -5.28
N THR A 135 -4.95 11.64 -4.21
CA THR A 135 -4.17 12.49 -3.32
C THR A 135 -2.82 11.88 -2.97
N ALA A 136 -1.79 12.72 -2.81
CA ALA A 136 -0.50 12.32 -2.28
C ALA A 136 0.11 13.44 -1.41
N PHE A 137 0.94 13.07 -0.44
CA PHE A 137 1.55 13.98 0.50
C PHE A 137 3.07 13.91 0.49
N ASP A 138 3.73 15.03 0.23
CA ASP A 138 5.17 15.22 0.39
C ASP A 138 5.47 15.83 1.76
N CYS A 139 5.85 15.01 2.71
CA CYS A 139 6.15 15.45 4.07
C CYS A 139 7.40 16.31 4.17
N LYS A 140 8.39 16.15 3.26
CA LYS A 140 9.63 16.94 3.27
C LYS A 140 9.43 18.36 2.80
N LYS A 141 8.69 18.54 1.68
CA LYS A 141 8.40 19.87 1.10
C LYS A 141 7.12 20.47 1.63
N ARG A 142 6.42 19.76 2.49
CA ARG A 142 5.13 20.19 3.03
C ARG A 142 4.13 20.53 1.93
N ARG A 143 3.97 19.60 0.96
CA ARG A 143 3.10 19.76 -0.19
C ARG A 143 2.06 18.67 -0.24
N PHE A 144 0.84 19.10 -0.50
CA PHE A 144 -0.27 18.22 -0.75
C PHE A 144 -0.62 18.26 -2.23
N TRP A 145 -0.57 17.11 -2.88
CA TRP A 145 -0.86 16.93 -4.29
C TRP A 145 -2.25 16.35 -4.47
N VAL A 146 -2.98 16.90 -5.43
CA VAL A 146 -4.35 16.46 -5.75
C VAL A 146 -4.48 16.28 -7.25
N GLY A 147 -4.88 15.10 -7.68
CA GLY A 147 -5.25 14.80 -9.05
C GLY A 147 -6.75 15.03 -9.26
N ALA A 148 -7.11 15.70 -10.34
CA ALA A 148 -8.50 15.75 -10.79
C ALA A 148 -8.84 14.48 -11.57
N GLN A 149 -10.10 14.06 -11.54
CA GLN A 149 -10.61 12.87 -12.22
C GLN A 149 -11.97 13.13 -12.86
N CYS A 150 -12.05 14.18 -13.66
CA CYS A 150 -13.31 14.53 -14.36
C CYS A 150 -13.61 13.64 -15.57
N GLY A 151 -12.70 12.75 -15.96
CA GLY A 151 -12.90 11.83 -17.09
C GLY A 151 -12.84 12.50 -18.47
N ALA A 152 -12.45 13.77 -18.54
CA ALA A 152 -12.41 14.54 -19.78
C ALA A 152 -11.11 14.37 -20.59
N GLY A 153 -10.23 13.45 -20.18
CA GLY A 153 -8.99 13.14 -20.92
C GLY A 153 -7.83 14.12 -20.71
N ASN A 154 -8.00 15.16 -19.92
CA ASN A 154 -6.95 16.13 -19.56
C ASN A 154 -7.05 16.50 -18.08
N ASP A 155 -7.06 15.48 -17.23
CA ASP A 155 -7.16 15.67 -15.79
C ASP A 155 -5.89 16.34 -15.23
N PRO A 156 -6.00 17.54 -14.61
CA PRO A 156 -4.84 18.25 -14.09
C PRO A 156 -4.46 17.82 -12.69
N LEU A 157 -3.23 18.19 -12.30
CA LEU A 157 -2.75 18.18 -10.94
C LEU A 157 -2.82 19.58 -10.31
N PHE A 158 -3.03 19.60 -9.00
CA PHE A 158 -2.92 20.78 -8.14
C PHE A 158 -1.96 20.47 -7.00
N VAL A 159 -1.23 21.48 -6.54
CA VAL A 159 -0.33 21.36 -5.40
C VAL A 159 -0.58 22.49 -4.42
N PHE A 160 -0.75 22.13 -3.15
CA PHE A 160 -1.03 23.04 -2.05
C PHE A 160 0.10 23.02 -1.02
N ASN A 161 0.28 24.13 -0.34
CA ASN A 161 1.07 24.20 0.87
C ASN A 161 0.28 23.55 2.02
N ALA A 162 0.84 22.57 2.68
CA ALA A 162 0.15 21.82 3.73
C ALA A 162 0.04 22.59 5.06
N ASP A 163 0.84 23.65 5.27
CA ASP A 163 0.82 24.44 6.48
C ASP A 163 -0.14 25.65 6.36
N THR A 164 -0.26 26.24 5.15
CA THR A 164 -1.09 27.44 4.89
C THR A 164 -2.35 27.16 4.10
N PHE A 165 -2.49 25.95 3.55
CA PHE A 165 -3.55 25.52 2.63
C PHE A 165 -3.59 26.28 1.30
N ALA A 166 -2.65 27.18 1.05
CA ALA A 166 -2.60 27.97 -0.17
C ALA A 166 -2.24 27.11 -1.38
N LEU A 167 -2.86 27.38 -2.53
CA LEU A 167 -2.50 26.82 -3.82
C LEU A 167 -1.09 27.30 -4.20
N ILE A 168 -0.17 26.36 -4.45
CA ILE A 168 1.19 26.64 -4.94
C ILE A 168 1.22 26.67 -6.46
N ALA A 169 0.60 25.66 -7.08
CA ALA A 169 0.52 25.54 -8.54
C ALA A 169 -0.68 24.69 -8.97
N GLY A 170 -1.16 24.95 -10.16
CA GLY A 170 -2.26 24.24 -10.81
C GLY A 170 -3.16 25.19 -11.59
N PRO A 171 -3.84 24.69 -12.61
CA PRO A 171 -3.82 23.31 -13.11
C PRO A 171 -2.50 22.95 -13.83
N ILE A 172 -1.89 21.82 -13.48
CA ILE A 172 -0.71 21.27 -14.15
C ILE A 172 -1.21 20.17 -15.09
N ALA A 173 -1.06 20.38 -16.39
CA ALA A 173 -1.52 19.43 -17.38
C ALA A 173 -0.69 18.14 -17.37
N THR A 174 -1.36 16.99 -17.26
CA THR A 174 -0.72 15.68 -17.35
C THR A 174 -1.00 14.96 -18.66
N GLY A 175 -1.97 15.44 -19.46
CA GLY A 175 -2.27 14.97 -20.81
C GLY A 175 -2.98 13.61 -20.84
N GLY A 176 -3.88 13.33 -19.91
CA GLY A 176 -4.69 12.13 -19.90
C GLY A 176 -5.56 12.01 -18.66
N THR A 177 -6.34 10.95 -18.58
CA THR A 177 -7.13 10.62 -17.38
C THR A 177 -6.21 10.25 -16.22
N MET A 178 -6.44 10.88 -15.06
CA MET A 178 -5.63 10.70 -13.86
C MET A 178 -5.91 9.34 -13.20
N GLY A 179 -4.85 8.66 -12.82
CA GLY A 179 -4.87 7.49 -11.97
C GLY A 179 -4.05 7.71 -10.70
N PRO A 180 -3.52 6.65 -10.07
CA PRO A 180 -2.77 6.75 -8.83
C PRO A 180 -1.61 7.74 -8.88
N ILE A 181 -1.41 8.43 -7.76
CA ILE A 181 -0.30 9.37 -7.56
C ILE A 181 0.52 9.00 -6.33
N VAL A 182 1.84 9.00 -6.45
CA VAL A 182 2.77 8.60 -5.38
C VAL A 182 3.95 9.57 -5.33
N VAL A 183 4.24 10.10 -4.16
CA VAL A 183 5.45 10.92 -3.94
C VAL A 183 6.65 10.01 -3.70
N ASN A 184 7.73 10.24 -4.43
CA ASN A 184 9.01 9.63 -4.15
C ASN A 184 9.63 10.29 -2.90
N PRO A 185 9.80 9.56 -1.79
CA PRO A 185 10.20 10.15 -0.51
C PRO A 185 11.65 10.65 -0.49
N LEU A 186 12.50 10.25 -1.44
CA LEU A 186 13.90 10.69 -1.50
C LEU A 186 14.05 12.08 -2.11
N ASN A 187 13.40 12.32 -3.24
CA ASN A 187 13.61 13.51 -4.07
C ASN A 187 12.36 14.40 -4.22
N GLY A 188 11.21 13.94 -3.73
CA GLY A 188 9.93 14.65 -3.79
C GLY A 188 9.29 14.67 -5.18
N LYS A 189 9.84 13.93 -6.16
CA LYS A 189 9.19 13.76 -7.46
C LYS A 189 7.84 13.07 -7.28
N LEU A 190 6.86 13.49 -8.05
CA LEU A 190 5.57 12.84 -8.06
C LEU A 190 5.50 11.87 -9.24
N HIS A 191 5.22 10.61 -8.95
CA HIS A 191 4.86 9.63 -9.97
C HIS A 191 3.35 9.62 -10.12
N VAL A 192 2.87 9.71 -11.34
CA VAL A 192 1.45 9.77 -11.67
C VAL A 192 1.16 8.91 -12.88
N GLN A 193 0.07 8.15 -12.82
CA GLN A 193 -0.49 7.54 -14.02
C GLN A 193 -1.42 8.54 -14.70
N SER A 194 -1.21 8.80 -15.97
CA SER A 194 -2.07 9.68 -16.75
C SER A 194 -2.19 9.19 -18.20
N GLY A 195 -3.43 8.96 -18.65
CA GLY A 195 -3.70 8.40 -19.97
C GLY A 195 -3.10 6.99 -20.20
N GLY A 196 -3.04 6.17 -19.14
CA GLY A 196 -2.43 4.83 -19.20
C GLY A 196 -0.90 4.82 -19.22
N VAL A 197 -0.24 5.98 -19.13
CA VAL A 197 1.21 6.12 -19.14
C VAL A 197 1.70 6.61 -17.78
N SER A 198 2.78 6.02 -17.29
CA SER A 198 3.46 6.52 -16.09
C SER A 198 4.25 7.78 -16.41
N LYS A 199 4.04 8.82 -15.63
CA LYS A 199 4.70 10.13 -15.75
C LYS A 199 5.33 10.52 -14.42
N GLU A 200 6.32 11.41 -14.52
CA GLU A 200 6.99 12.03 -13.40
C GLU A 200 6.77 13.53 -13.44
N VAL A 201 6.47 14.12 -12.30
CA VAL A 201 6.37 15.57 -12.14
C VAL A 201 7.53 16.07 -11.29
N ASN A 202 8.30 16.99 -11.82
CA ASN A 202 9.38 17.65 -11.08
C ASN A 202 8.78 18.54 -9.98
N PRO A 203 9.13 18.35 -8.71
CA PRO A 203 8.50 19.10 -7.61
C PRO A 203 8.90 20.57 -7.53
N ASN A 204 9.89 21.03 -8.29
CA ASN A 204 10.34 22.43 -8.26
C ASN A 204 9.83 23.22 -9.48
N THR A 205 9.87 22.61 -10.67
CA THR A 205 9.51 23.26 -11.94
C THR A 205 8.11 22.90 -12.40
N PHE A 206 7.51 21.86 -11.80
CA PHE A 206 6.23 21.27 -12.21
C PHE A 206 6.21 20.71 -13.64
N ALA A 207 7.39 20.55 -14.24
CA ALA A 207 7.52 19.92 -15.54
C ALA A 207 7.11 18.43 -15.46
N VAL A 208 6.34 18.00 -16.46
CA VAL A 208 5.82 16.63 -16.58
C VAL A 208 6.58 15.90 -17.67
N THR A 209 7.11 14.72 -17.35
CA THR A 209 7.85 13.88 -18.30
C THR A 209 7.33 12.44 -18.23
N SER A 210 7.25 11.76 -19.38
CA SER A 210 6.91 10.34 -19.43
C SER A 210 8.08 9.50 -18.93
N THR A 211 7.79 8.47 -18.17
CA THR A 211 8.77 7.48 -17.71
C THR A 211 8.55 6.15 -18.44
N GLY A 212 9.50 5.28 -18.46
CA GLY A 212 9.32 3.89 -18.95
C GLY A 212 8.82 2.94 -17.87
N LEU A 213 8.34 3.45 -16.75
CA LEU A 213 7.92 2.65 -15.60
C LEU A 213 6.49 2.14 -15.76
N GLY A 214 6.15 1.09 -15.04
CA GLY A 214 4.77 0.72 -14.76
C GLY A 214 4.06 1.75 -13.89
N THR A 215 2.80 1.51 -13.56
CA THR A 215 2.03 2.35 -12.63
C THR A 215 2.62 2.26 -11.23
N VAL A 216 3.24 3.34 -10.74
CA VAL A 216 3.78 3.41 -9.38
C VAL A 216 2.61 3.52 -8.40
N LEU A 217 2.52 2.58 -7.46
CA LEU A 217 1.41 2.44 -6.52
C LEU A 217 1.81 2.66 -5.07
N ALA A 218 3.08 2.47 -4.73
CA ALA A 218 3.58 2.65 -3.37
C ALA A 218 5.05 3.04 -3.32
N ALA A 219 5.46 3.62 -2.20
CA ALA A 219 6.83 3.96 -1.89
C ALA A 219 7.24 3.44 -0.50
N ASP A 220 8.43 2.85 -0.42
CA ASP A 220 9.08 2.54 0.85
C ASP A 220 9.99 3.70 1.25
N GLN A 221 9.58 4.42 2.28
CA GLN A 221 10.31 5.59 2.78
C GLN A 221 11.67 5.24 3.38
N HIS A 222 11.87 4.01 3.89
CA HIS A 222 13.08 3.60 4.61
C HIS A 222 14.13 2.94 3.71
N LYS A 223 13.72 2.28 2.63
CA LYS A 223 14.61 1.48 1.76
C LYS A 223 14.82 2.06 0.38
N SER A 224 14.33 3.27 0.14
CA SER A 224 14.50 3.96 -1.15
C SER A 224 13.99 3.13 -2.34
N LYS A 225 12.81 2.52 -2.18
CA LYS A 225 12.15 1.75 -3.23
C LYS A 225 10.80 2.32 -3.58
N LEU A 226 10.46 2.21 -4.86
CA LEU A 226 9.11 2.37 -5.36
C LEU A 226 8.60 1.01 -5.86
N PHE A 227 7.31 0.81 -5.74
CA PHE A 227 6.64 -0.40 -6.22
C PHE A 227 5.62 -0.02 -7.28
N ALA A 228 5.72 -0.66 -8.43
CA ALA A 228 4.85 -0.42 -9.57
C ALA A 228 4.29 -1.73 -10.13
N THR A 229 3.20 -1.62 -10.85
CA THR A 229 2.65 -2.73 -11.64
C THR A 229 2.77 -2.43 -13.13
N SER A 230 3.12 -3.45 -13.93
CA SER A 230 3.20 -3.36 -15.38
C SER A 230 2.63 -4.64 -15.98
N GLY A 231 1.38 -4.58 -16.46
CA GLY A 231 0.62 -5.78 -16.79
C GLY A 231 0.54 -6.73 -15.59
N ASN A 232 0.93 -7.98 -15.79
CA ASN A 232 0.93 -9.01 -14.75
C ASN A 232 2.25 -9.09 -13.98
N ASN A 233 3.00 -8.00 -13.90
CA ASN A 233 4.28 -7.96 -13.20
C ASN A 233 4.28 -6.91 -12.08
N LEU A 234 4.98 -7.24 -10.99
CA LEU A 234 5.43 -6.29 -9.99
C LEU A 234 6.82 -5.79 -10.38
N GLN A 235 7.01 -4.49 -10.41
CA GLN A 235 8.32 -3.85 -10.56
C GLN A 235 8.78 -3.27 -9.22
N ILE A 236 10.02 -3.59 -8.84
CA ILE A 236 10.73 -2.94 -7.73
C ILE A 236 11.72 -1.95 -8.34
N ILE A 237 11.57 -0.68 -8.00
CA ILE A 237 12.26 0.44 -8.62
C ILE A 237 13.17 1.10 -7.59
N ASN A 238 14.37 1.45 -7.99
CA ASN A 238 15.27 2.28 -7.18
C ASN A 238 14.78 3.73 -7.16
N ALA A 239 14.38 4.22 -6.00
CA ALA A 239 13.80 5.56 -5.86
C ALA A 239 14.80 6.70 -6.08
N ALA A 240 16.11 6.45 -6.01
CA ALA A 240 17.12 7.47 -6.28
C ALA A 240 17.36 7.67 -7.78
N THR A 241 17.26 6.59 -8.56
CA THR A 241 17.62 6.58 -10.00
C THR A 241 16.42 6.42 -10.92
N ASP A 242 15.24 6.11 -10.38
CA ASP A 242 14.00 5.78 -11.10
C ASP A 242 14.19 4.61 -12.10
N LYS A 243 15.13 3.67 -11.78
CA LYS A 243 15.38 2.49 -12.59
C LYS A 243 14.74 1.25 -11.99
N VAL A 244 14.14 0.42 -12.84
CA VAL A 244 13.65 -0.91 -12.45
C VAL A 244 14.83 -1.79 -12.08
N GLU A 245 14.84 -2.29 -10.84
CA GLU A 245 15.84 -3.24 -10.35
C GLU A 245 15.37 -4.68 -10.54
N TYR A 246 14.08 -4.92 -10.32
CA TYR A 246 13.49 -6.26 -10.43
C TYR A 246 12.13 -6.19 -11.10
N THR A 247 11.87 -7.16 -11.95
CA THR A 247 10.53 -7.44 -12.52
C THR A 247 10.15 -8.86 -12.13
N ILE A 248 9.02 -8.99 -11.43
CA ILE A 248 8.56 -10.23 -10.83
C ILE A 248 7.22 -10.60 -11.45
N PRO A 249 7.14 -11.70 -12.22
CA PRO A 249 5.88 -12.19 -12.75
C PRO A 249 4.92 -12.60 -11.63
N LEU A 250 3.69 -12.12 -11.68
CA LEU A 250 2.65 -12.45 -10.69
C LEU A 250 1.74 -13.58 -11.15
N GLY A 251 1.60 -13.78 -12.46
CA GLY A 251 0.67 -14.73 -13.05
C GLY A 251 -0.80 -14.27 -13.03
N TYR A 252 -1.07 -13.05 -12.60
CA TYR A 252 -2.40 -12.43 -12.59
C TYR A 252 -2.27 -10.91 -12.71
N THR A 253 -3.37 -10.24 -13.06
CA THR A 253 -3.43 -8.77 -13.07
C THR A 253 -3.69 -8.28 -11.64
N PRO A 254 -2.73 -7.57 -11.01
CA PRO A 254 -2.90 -7.04 -9.67
C PRO A 254 -3.90 -5.89 -9.63
N GLY A 255 -4.49 -5.65 -8.46
CA GLY A 255 -5.32 -4.47 -8.23
C GLY A 255 -4.52 -3.17 -8.24
N SER A 256 -5.25 -2.06 -8.17
CA SER A 256 -4.72 -0.69 -8.33
C SER A 256 -3.99 -0.14 -7.11
N GLN A 257 -3.83 -0.92 -6.05
CA GLN A 257 -3.16 -0.48 -4.82
C GLN A 257 -2.14 -1.49 -4.31
N ILE A 258 -1.09 -0.96 -3.71
CA ILE A 258 -0.05 -1.71 -2.99
C ILE A 258 0.12 -1.06 -1.61
N ALA A 259 0.16 -1.86 -0.56
CA ALA A 259 0.56 -1.38 0.76
C ALA A 259 1.96 -1.89 1.12
N VAL A 260 2.66 -1.11 1.96
CA VAL A 260 4.02 -1.42 2.42
C VAL A 260 4.05 -1.42 3.94
N ASN A 261 4.49 -2.51 4.53
CA ASN A 261 4.81 -2.61 5.94
C ASN A 261 6.33 -2.68 6.13
N ASN A 262 6.93 -1.54 6.46
CA ASN A 262 8.37 -1.43 6.61
C ASN A 262 8.92 -2.17 7.83
N ALA A 263 8.11 -2.35 8.88
CA ALA A 263 8.52 -3.07 10.09
C ALA A 263 8.65 -4.57 9.82
N LEU A 264 7.70 -5.14 9.09
CA LEU A 264 7.71 -6.56 8.70
C LEU A 264 8.46 -6.81 7.39
N ARG A 265 8.82 -5.75 6.65
CA ARG A 265 9.39 -5.81 5.31
C ARG A 265 8.48 -6.53 4.30
N HIS A 266 7.20 -6.27 4.39
CA HIS A 266 6.19 -6.84 3.54
C HIS A 266 5.60 -5.81 2.59
N ILE A 267 5.24 -6.27 1.39
CA ILE A 267 4.31 -5.61 0.48
C ILE A 267 3.06 -6.46 0.34
N TYR A 268 1.94 -5.79 0.22
CA TYR A 268 0.64 -6.43 0.07
C TYR A 268 0.08 -6.06 -1.29
N LEU A 269 -0.21 -7.08 -2.09
CA LEU A 269 -0.72 -6.98 -3.44
C LEU A 269 -2.13 -7.54 -3.51
N LEU A 270 -3.04 -6.77 -4.07
CA LEU A 270 -4.39 -7.25 -4.32
C LEU A 270 -4.39 -8.26 -5.48
N ASN A 271 -5.00 -9.41 -5.28
CA ASN A 271 -5.30 -10.39 -6.33
C ASN A 271 -6.82 -10.59 -6.42
N PRO A 272 -7.52 -9.72 -7.16
CA PRO A 272 -8.97 -9.75 -7.25
C PRO A 272 -9.52 -11.05 -7.87
N ALA A 273 -8.80 -11.61 -8.85
CA ALA A 273 -9.21 -12.83 -9.53
C ALA A 273 -9.25 -14.07 -8.62
N ALA A 274 -8.42 -14.08 -7.58
CA ALA A 274 -8.34 -15.17 -6.61
C ALA A 274 -8.95 -14.82 -5.24
N ASN A 275 -9.61 -13.66 -5.11
CA ASN A 275 -10.21 -13.18 -3.84
C ASN A 275 -9.22 -13.23 -2.66
N LYS A 276 -8.02 -12.70 -2.86
CA LYS A 276 -6.96 -12.73 -1.85
C LYS A 276 -6.06 -11.49 -1.91
N VAL A 277 -5.34 -11.26 -0.82
CA VAL A 277 -4.20 -10.35 -0.77
C VAL A 277 -2.93 -11.18 -0.64
N GLU A 278 -1.96 -10.99 -1.54
CA GLU A 278 -0.67 -11.64 -1.46
C GLU A 278 0.29 -10.82 -0.59
N VAL A 279 1.02 -11.52 0.27
CA VAL A 279 2.09 -10.94 1.09
C VAL A 279 3.42 -11.34 0.49
N ARG A 280 4.25 -10.35 0.13
CA ARG A 280 5.55 -10.58 -0.51
C ARG A 280 6.66 -9.82 0.21
N GLY A 281 7.88 -10.35 0.16
CA GLY A 281 9.05 -9.73 0.78
C GLY A 281 9.57 -8.51 0.02
N ILE A 282 10.08 -7.51 0.76
CA ILE A 282 10.66 -6.29 0.17
C ILE A 282 12.16 -6.46 -0.09
N THR A 283 12.91 -7.12 0.81
CA THR A 283 14.38 -7.15 0.80
C THR A 283 14.90 -8.56 0.98
N ALA A 284 16.15 -8.79 0.55
CA ALA A 284 16.89 -9.98 0.94
C ALA A 284 17.01 -10.07 2.47
N ILE A 285 16.77 -11.24 3.03
CA ILE A 285 16.96 -11.52 4.45
C ILE A 285 18.45 -11.72 4.75
N SER A 286 19.16 -12.35 3.81
CA SER A 286 20.62 -12.53 3.84
C SER A 286 21.14 -12.73 2.41
N SER A 287 22.45 -12.79 2.24
CA SER A 287 23.06 -13.15 0.94
C SER A 287 22.66 -14.54 0.43
N ALA A 288 22.18 -15.41 1.32
CA ALA A 288 21.73 -16.76 0.99
C ALA A 288 20.22 -16.87 0.72
N THR A 289 19.41 -15.92 1.16
CA THR A 289 17.94 -15.93 1.01
C THR A 289 17.45 -14.57 0.57
N ASP A 290 17.32 -14.38 -0.73
CA ASP A 290 16.70 -13.20 -1.31
C ASP A 290 15.18 -13.40 -1.39
N VAL A 291 14.43 -12.69 -0.56
CA VAL A 291 12.96 -12.73 -0.54
C VAL A 291 12.31 -11.58 -1.29
N ARG A 292 13.11 -10.78 -2.03
CA ARG A 292 12.57 -9.66 -2.80
C ARG A 292 11.51 -10.13 -3.79
N GLY A 293 10.28 -9.70 -3.57
CA GLY A 293 9.13 -10.08 -4.37
C GLY A 293 8.66 -11.53 -4.24
N GLN A 294 9.32 -12.36 -3.43
CA GLN A 294 8.86 -13.73 -3.17
C GLN A 294 7.53 -13.71 -2.42
N LEU A 295 6.65 -14.64 -2.78
CA LEU A 295 5.40 -14.86 -2.07
C LEU A 295 5.72 -15.47 -0.69
N ILE A 296 5.33 -14.77 0.37
CA ILE A 296 5.50 -15.21 1.76
C ILE A 296 4.21 -15.86 2.27
N GLY A 297 3.07 -15.29 1.90
CA GLY A 297 1.77 -15.76 2.34
C GLY A 297 0.61 -15.13 1.59
N ASN A 298 -0.60 -15.48 1.99
CA ASN A 298 -1.83 -14.92 1.43
C ASN A 298 -2.87 -14.70 2.51
N PHE A 299 -3.64 -13.61 2.39
CA PHE A 299 -4.90 -13.44 3.10
C PHE A 299 -6.04 -13.84 2.16
N VAL A 300 -6.65 -15.00 2.39
CA VAL A 300 -7.76 -15.51 1.59
C VAL A 300 -9.06 -14.91 2.11
N LEU A 301 -9.75 -14.15 1.27
CA LEU A 301 -10.99 -13.45 1.66
C LEU A 301 -12.25 -14.32 1.49
N GLY A 302 -12.12 -15.43 0.75
CA GLY A 302 -13.22 -16.33 0.43
C GLY A 302 -13.98 -15.91 -0.83
N THR A 303 -14.75 -16.83 -1.36
CA THR A 303 -15.49 -16.66 -2.61
C THR A 303 -16.44 -15.46 -2.56
N GLY A 304 -16.47 -14.66 -3.61
CA GLY A 304 -17.33 -13.47 -3.73
C GLY A 304 -16.78 -12.22 -3.02
N ASN A 305 -15.67 -12.32 -2.28
CA ASN A 305 -15.06 -11.20 -1.56
C ASN A 305 -13.87 -10.64 -2.36
N THR A 306 -14.11 -9.66 -3.21
CA THR A 306 -13.08 -9.06 -4.06
C THR A 306 -12.31 -7.97 -3.31
N PRO A 307 -10.96 -8.07 -3.17
CA PRO A 307 -10.17 -7.00 -2.57
C PRO A 307 -10.07 -5.79 -3.51
N MET A 308 -10.33 -4.60 -2.97
CA MET A 308 -10.40 -3.36 -3.74
C MET A 308 -9.33 -2.34 -3.32
N GLY A 309 -8.99 -2.29 -2.04
CA GLY A 309 -8.00 -1.39 -1.48
C GLY A 309 -7.22 -2.06 -0.36
N VAL A 310 -5.99 -1.59 -0.10
CA VAL A 310 -5.13 -2.14 0.96
C VAL A 310 -4.28 -1.05 1.61
N ALA A 311 -4.16 -1.11 2.93
CA ALA A 311 -3.21 -0.32 3.70
C ALA A 311 -2.60 -1.16 4.83
N ALA A 312 -1.40 -0.78 5.26
CA ALA A 312 -0.69 -1.46 6.35
C ALA A 312 -0.50 -0.54 7.56
N ASP A 313 -0.80 -1.07 8.72
CA ASP A 313 -0.42 -0.48 10.01
C ASP A 313 0.81 -1.21 10.55
N ALA A 314 1.97 -0.65 10.28
CA ALA A 314 3.24 -1.24 10.70
C ALA A 314 3.42 -1.23 12.24
N VAL A 315 2.71 -0.36 12.96
CA VAL A 315 2.80 -0.26 14.43
C VAL A 315 2.06 -1.42 15.10
N ARG A 316 0.91 -1.81 14.52
CA ARG A 316 0.07 -2.87 15.09
C ARG A 316 0.22 -4.22 14.41
N GLY A 317 0.93 -4.27 13.29
CA GLY A 317 1.00 -5.48 12.46
C GLY A 317 -0.34 -5.81 11.80
N LEU A 318 -1.16 -4.79 11.51
CA LEU A 318 -2.46 -4.96 10.86
C LEU A 318 -2.40 -4.61 9.38
N VAL A 319 -3.20 -5.31 8.60
CA VAL A 319 -3.49 -4.98 7.22
C VAL A 319 -4.98 -4.71 7.09
N TYR A 320 -5.29 -3.54 6.55
CA TYR A 320 -6.66 -3.13 6.27
C TYR A 320 -6.95 -3.36 4.80
N VAL A 321 -8.03 -4.08 4.51
CA VAL A 321 -8.43 -4.42 3.15
C VAL A 321 -9.87 -3.97 2.94
N VAL A 322 -10.13 -3.13 1.95
CA VAL A 322 -11.49 -2.88 1.46
C VAL A 322 -11.91 -4.06 0.62
N VAL A 323 -13.02 -4.65 0.98
CA VAL A 323 -13.59 -5.84 0.34
C VAL A 323 -14.97 -5.51 -0.22
N ASN A 324 -15.17 -5.82 -1.49
CA ASN A 324 -16.47 -5.80 -2.14
C ASN A 324 -17.07 -7.20 -2.14
N ASN A 325 -18.25 -7.34 -1.58
CA ASN A 325 -19.06 -8.54 -1.65
C ASN A 325 -20.38 -8.21 -2.37
N ALA A 326 -20.42 -8.48 -3.66
CA ALA A 326 -21.61 -8.28 -4.51
C ALA A 326 -22.26 -6.88 -4.35
N GLY A 327 -21.45 -5.82 -4.28
CA GLY A 327 -21.88 -4.43 -4.13
C GLY A 327 -22.01 -3.96 -2.68
N SER A 328 -21.80 -4.82 -1.70
CA SER A 328 -21.67 -4.44 -0.29
C SER A 328 -20.18 -4.31 0.07
N TYR A 329 -19.82 -3.21 0.68
CA TYR A 329 -18.42 -2.93 1.01
C TYR A 329 -18.15 -3.02 2.51
N SER A 330 -16.97 -3.54 2.86
CA SER A 330 -16.50 -3.61 4.24
C SER A 330 -14.99 -3.42 4.31
N LEU A 331 -14.51 -2.83 5.40
CA LEU A 331 -13.11 -2.84 5.75
C LEU A 331 -12.80 -4.05 6.62
N TRP A 332 -11.89 -4.91 6.18
CA TRP A 332 -11.39 -6.02 6.97
C TRP A 332 -10.10 -5.60 7.63
N ALA A 333 -10.02 -5.76 8.94
CA ALA A 333 -8.81 -5.65 9.73
C ALA A 333 -8.23 -7.05 9.93
N ILE A 334 -7.06 -7.31 9.36
CA ILE A 334 -6.41 -8.62 9.32
C ILE A 334 -5.07 -8.50 10.03
N GLU A 335 -4.78 -9.42 10.95
CA GLU A 335 -3.47 -9.50 11.57
C GLU A 335 -2.48 -10.16 10.62
N ASP A 336 -1.34 -9.50 10.39
CA ASP A 336 -0.25 -10.09 9.62
C ASP A 336 0.57 -11.01 10.51
N THR A 337 0.19 -12.28 10.51
CA THR A 337 0.89 -13.36 11.19
C THR A 337 1.91 -14.07 10.30
N THR A 338 2.04 -13.63 9.04
CA THR A 338 2.99 -14.24 8.07
C THR A 338 4.44 -13.94 8.41
N SER A 339 4.74 -13.70 9.68
CA SER A 339 6.08 -13.33 10.10
C SER A 339 7.07 -14.45 9.80
N VAL A 340 7.93 -14.22 8.82
CA VAL A 340 9.30 -14.70 8.98
C VAL A 340 9.87 -13.86 10.13
N ARG A 341 9.66 -14.31 11.36
CA ARG A 341 10.30 -13.71 12.53
C ARG A 341 11.78 -13.83 12.30
N GLN A 342 12.40 -12.78 11.81
CA GLN A 342 13.83 -12.67 11.83
C GLN A 342 14.25 -12.57 13.29
N CYS A 343 14.94 -13.59 13.77
CA CYS A 343 15.63 -13.55 15.05
C CYS A 343 16.67 -12.40 15.15
N ASP A 344 16.95 -11.72 14.05
CA ASP A 344 17.93 -10.63 13.93
C ASP A 344 17.46 -9.28 14.50
N TYR A 345 16.19 -9.12 14.86
CA TYR A 345 15.69 -7.83 15.38
C TYR A 345 15.93 -7.64 16.88
N VAL A 346 16.33 -8.68 17.61
CA VAL A 346 16.51 -8.60 19.08
C VAL A 346 17.87 -8.02 19.48
N ASN A 347 18.84 -7.95 18.58
CA ASN A 347 20.22 -7.55 18.92
C ASN A 347 20.67 -6.15 18.47
N LYS A 348 19.78 -5.26 18.02
CA LYS A 348 20.14 -3.86 17.74
C LYS A 348 19.39 -2.83 18.55
N GLY A 349 18.91 -3.23 19.71
CA GLY A 349 18.22 -2.35 20.66
C GLY A 349 19.09 -1.89 21.84
N ASN A 350 20.42 -1.83 21.69
CA ASN A 350 21.29 -1.17 22.67
C ASN A 350 22.42 -0.46 21.91
N GLY A 351 22.24 0.81 21.64
CA GLY A 351 23.26 1.65 21.04
C GLY A 351 22.70 3.02 20.72
N ASN A 352 22.63 3.82 21.77
CA ASN A 352 22.69 5.29 21.80
C ASN A 352 21.77 6.08 20.87
N GLY A 353 20.94 6.85 21.58
CA GLY A 353 20.21 7.99 21.05
C GLY A 353 21.14 9.03 20.41
N GLU A 354 20.59 9.58 19.37
CA GLU A 354 20.52 11.01 19.08
C GLU A 354 19.54 11.17 17.93
#